data_57fc5e304d37791674b46811671e6663
#
_entry.id   57fc5e304d37791674b46811671e6663
#
_cell.length_a   1.000
_cell.length_b   1.000
_cell.length_c   1.000
_cell.angle_alpha   90.00
_cell.angle_beta   90.00
_cell.angle_gamma   90.00
#
_symmetry.space_group_name_H-M   'P 1'
#
loop_
_entity.id
_entity.type
_entity.pdbx_description
1 polymer ?
#
loop_
_entity_poly.entity_id
_entity_poly.type
_entity_poly.pdbx_seq_one_letter_code
_entity_poly.pdbx_strand_id
1 'polypeptide(L)'
;MSLFSSLFKSNDYLGVEIGTTTIKVIEIERTERQTRLKNYGILETYGYLERFNNALQTSSLRAMESEISAYLGVVLQQAKIKTRVAIAALPAFSGFTTLVELPELDPEEVDQAMHFQIKQYLPMPLSTVRTDYFKVGERTDEAGNKLHQFFLTAIPIGQIERYQKIFKEAGLELKALELEGMSLARIFTAGIKDAQLIIDIGARSTSFSVAQEGILKFQSQTDFAGSSLTQALASGMNFSPKRAEEIKKQKGLLGAGGEYELSTLMIPLLDVIINEANRARENFERVYRQQIRGIILAGGGSNLPGIEDYFTKQFNIKCVKGDPFAHLGFPKEILTLTKDLAPVFAVAIGASLKEIQ
;
A
#
# COMPACT_ATOMS: atom_id res chain seq x y z
N MET A 1 -10.28 10.38 -40.66
CA MET A 1 -9.30 9.63 -39.83
C MET A 1 -8.08 10.51 -39.65
N SER A 2 -7.92 11.10 -38.47
CA SER A 2 -6.83 12.04 -38.19
C SER A 2 -5.57 11.28 -37.85
N LEU A 3 -4.54 11.39 -38.68
CA LEU A 3 -3.19 10.85 -38.50
C LEU A 3 -2.41 11.48 -37.32
N PHE A 4 -3.03 12.43 -36.60
CA PHE A 4 -2.39 13.17 -35.49
C PHE A 4 -2.78 12.68 -34.09
N SER A 5 -3.68 11.71 -33.96
CA SER A 5 -4.13 11.24 -32.65
C SER A 5 -3.17 10.22 -31.97
N SER A 6 -2.18 9.69 -32.70
CA SER A 6 -1.21 8.72 -32.18
C SER A 6 0.07 9.37 -31.60
N LEU A 7 0.26 10.67 -31.77
CA LEU A 7 1.49 11.37 -31.38
C LEU A 7 1.52 11.86 -29.92
N PHE A 8 0.43 11.69 -29.14
CA PHE A 8 0.33 12.20 -27.77
C PHE A 8 -0.25 11.22 -26.75
N LYS A 9 -0.21 9.92 -26.98
CA LYS A 9 -0.36 8.98 -25.86
C LYS A 9 0.98 8.91 -25.12
N SER A 10 1.24 9.89 -24.24
CA SER A 10 2.23 9.66 -23.21
C SER A 10 1.64 8.58 -22.30
N ASN A 11 2.25 7.41 -22.29
CA ASN A 11 1.91 6.33 -21.33
C ASN A 11 2.49 6.66 -19.94
N ASP A 12 2.74 7.93 -19.65
CA ASP A 12 3.31 8.40 -18.42
C ASP A 12 2.19 8.63 -17.41
N TYR A 13 2.23 7.95 -16.29
CA TYR A 13 1.30 8.15 -15.19
C TYR A 13 2.02 8.68 -13.96
N LEU A 14 1.30 9.52 -13.21
CA LEU A 14 1.71 9.96 -11.90
C LEU A 14 1.15 8.97 -10.88
N GLY A 15 2.01 8.26 -10.17
CA GLY A 15 1.62 7.48 -9.00
C GLY A 15 1.50 8.39 -7.79
N VAL A 16 0.36 8.35 -7.09
CA VAL A 16 0.09 9.18 -5.92
C VAL A 16 -0.35 8.32 -4.75
N GLU A 17 0.30 8.52 -3.61
CA GLU A 17 -0.09 7.94 -2.34
C GLU A 17 -0.38 9.07 -1.35
N ILE A 18 -1.60 9.09 -0.81
CA ILE A 18 -2.01 10.00 0.26
C ILE A 18 -2.04 9.19 1.56
N GLY A 19 -0.92 9.21 2.26
CA GLY A 19 -0.81 8.57 3.57
C GLY A 19 -1.30 9.45 4.71
N THR A 20 -1.21 8.94 5.93
CA THR A 20 -1.69 9.66 7.13
C THR A 20 -0.77 10.79 7.58
N THR A 21 0.52 10.72 7.25
CA THR A 21 1.53 11.72 7.62
C THR A 21 2.33 12.22 6.43
N THR A 22 2.09 11.67 5.23
CA THR A 22 2.88 12.01 4.04
C THR A 22 2.01 11.97 2.79
N ILE A 23 2.31 12.85 1.84
CA ILE A 23 1.84 12.75 0.45
C ILE A 23 3.05 12.44 -0.40
N LYS A 24 2.97 11.41 -1.22
CA LYS A 24 4.06 10.95 -2.09
C LYS A 24 3.59 10.93 -3.53
N VAL A 25 4.46 11.40 -4.42
CA VAL A 25 4.20 11.40 -5.86
C VAL A 25 5.42 10.87 -6.60
N ILE A 26 5.16 10.07 -7.63
CA ILE A 26 6.17 9.48 -8.52
C ILE A 26 5.75 9.71 -9.96
N GLU A 27 6.58 10.43 -10.71
CA GLU A 27 6.42 10.58 -12.16
C GLU A 27 7.36 9.62 -12.85
N ILE A 28 6.80 8.69 -13.63
CA ILE A 28 7.57 7.77 -14.46
C ILE A 28 7.44 8.14 -15.94
N GLU A 29 8.44 7.79 -16.71
CA GLU A 29 8.45 7.82 -18.16
C GLU A 29 8.56 6.39 -18.69
N ARG A 30 7.60 5.97 -19.50
CA ARG A 30 7.62 4.68 -20.17
C ARG A 30 8.07 4.82 -21.62
N THR A 31 9.13 4.11 -21.96
CA THR A 31 9.57 3.94 -23.32
C THR A 31 9.44 2.47 -23.72
N GLU A 32 9.51 2.16 -25.02
CA GLU A 32 9.48 0.76 -25.51
C GLU A 32 10.57 -0.12 -24.88
N ARG A 33 11.66 0.48 -24.41
CA ARG A 33 12.83 -0.25 -23.89
C ARG A 33 12.93 -0.31 -22.38
N GLN A 34 12.40 0.70 -21.67
CA GLN A 34 12.53 0.79 -20.21
C GLN A 34 11.53 1.76 -19.60
N THR A 35 11.24 1.52 -18.33
CA THR A 35 10.55 2.46 -17.46
C THR A 35 11.57 3.20 -16.62
N ARG A 36 11.47 4.54 -16.54
CA ARG A 36 12.42 5.39 -15.82
C ARG A 36 11.69 6.31 -14.85
N LEU A 37 12.29 6.49 -13.67
CA LEU A 37 11.90 7.56 -12.77
C LEU A 37 12.29 8.91 -13.38
N LYS A 38 11.31 9.81 -13.48
CA LYS A 38 11.50 11.16 -14.01
C LYS A 38 11.57 12.18 -12.89
N ASN A 39 10.57 12.18 -12.01
CA ASN A 39 10.53 13.05 -10.84
C ASN A 39 9.87 12.31 -9.67
N TYR A 40 10.16 12.77 -8.47
CA TYR A 40 9.52 12.29 -7.25
C TYR A 40 9.35 13.44 -6.26
N GLY A 41 8.38 13.31 -5.36
CA GLY A 41 8.16 14.27 -4.30
C GLY A 41 7.53 13.61 -3.08
N ILE A 42 7.92 14.09 -1.92
CA ILE A 42 7.31 13.73 -0.63
C ILE A 42 7.07 15.01 0.16
N LEU A 43 5.87 15.13 0.71
CA LEU A 43 5.53 16.13 1.73
C LEU A 43 5.26 15.40 3.04
N GLU A 44 6.06 15.66 4.04
CA GLU A 44 5.81 15.20 5.40
C GLU A 44 5.02 16.29 6.15
N THR A 45 3.86 15.92 6.68
CA THR A 45 2.96 16.82 7.38
C THR A 45 2.85 16.40 8.84
N TYR A 46 3.96 16.54 9.59
CA TYR A 46 3.96 16.24 11.03
C TYR A 46 2.89 17.04 11.77
N GLY A 47 1.92 16.32 12.34
CA GLY A 47 0.85 16.86 13.18
C GLY A 47 -0.34 17.49 12.44
N TYR A 48 -0.26 17.77 11.13
CA TYR A 48 -1.41 18.24 10.35
C TYR A 48 -2.30 17.10 9.89
N LEU A 49 -1.73 16.03 9.33
CA LEU A 49 -2.49 14.86 8.90
C LEU A 49 -2.99 14.01 10.09
N GLU A 50 -2.37 14.08 11.27
CA GLU A 50 -2.92 13.46 12.49
C GLU A 50 -4.25 14.09 12.91
N ARG A 51 -4.42 15.42 12.75
CA ARG A 51 -5.71 16.09 12.94
C ARG A 51 -6.76 15.57 11.96
N PHE A 52 -6.39 15.26 10.73
CA PHE A 52 -7.28 14.70 9.72
C PHE A 52 -7.82 13.32 10.10
N ASN A 53 -7.01 12.49 10.71
CA ASN A 53 -7.42 11.11 11.07
C ASN A 53 -8.35 11.07 12.28
N ASN A 54 -8.21 12.00 13.25
CA ASN A 54 -9.16 12.14 14.35
C ASN A 54 -10.49 12.75 13.90
N ALA A 55 -10.48 13.54 12.82
CA ALA A 55 -11.68 14.15 12.24
C ALA A 55 -12.37 13.26 11.17
N LEU A 56 -11.77 12.16 10.73
CA LEU A 56 -12.48 11.12 9.94
C LEU A 56 -13.67 10.51 10.72
N GLN A 57 -13.70 10.71 12.03
CA GLN A 57 -14.83 10.33 12.89
C GLN A 57 -15.87 11.45 13.09
N THR A 58 -15.67 12.66 12.54
CA THR A 58 -16.57 13.80 12.74
C THR A 58 -16.82 14.56 11.42
N SER A 59 -17.98 15.21 11.35
CA SER A 59 -18.61 15.84 10.17
C SER A 59 -17.88 17.04 9.51
N SER A 60 -16.61 17.29 9.81
CA SER A 60 -15.80 18.41 9.27
C SER A 60 -15.01 18.08 7.99
N LEU A 61 -15.43 17.07 7.24
CA LEU A 61 -14.75 16.50 6.07
C LEU A 61 -14.44 17.48 4.91
N ARG A 62 -15.19 18.57 4.76
CA ARG A 62 -15.03 19.48 3.59
C ARG A 62 -13.77 20.35 3.65
N ALA A 63 -13.40 20.87 4.81
CA ALA A 63 -12.19 21.68 4.98
C ALA A 63 -10.91 20.84 4.73
N MET A 64 -10.97 19.55 5.01
CA MET A 64 -9.86 18.62 4.88
C MET A 64 -9.50 18.27 3.44
N GLU A 65 -10.48 18.18 2.54
CA GLU A 65 -10.26 17.87 1.14
C GLU A 65 -9.49 18.98 0.44
N SER A 66 -9.87 20.24 0.69
CA SER A 66 -9.20 21.41 0.12
C SER A 66 -7.76 21.56 0.62
N GLU A 67 -7.48 21.20 1.87
CA GLU A 67 -6.11 21.21 2.41
C GLU A 67 -5.25 20.13 1.79
N ILE A 68 -5.77 18.89 1.64
CA ILE A 68 -5.05 17.82 0.95
C ILE A 68 -4.77 18.20 -0.50
N SER A 69 -5.74 18.79 -1.19
CA SER A 69 -5.57 19.30 -2.57
C SER A 69 -4.48 20.35 -2.65
N ALA A 70 -4.44 21.29 -1.69
CA ALA A 70 -3.41 22.32 -1.63
C ALA A 70 -2.02 21.72 -1.38
N TYR A 71 -1.89 20.77 -0.43
CA TYR A 71 -0.63 20.07 -0.17
C TYR A 71 -0.17 19.26 -1.37
N LEU A 72 -1.08 18.56 -2.04
CA LEU A 72 -0.77 17.84 -3.28
C LEU A 72 -0.26 18.82 -4.35
N GLY A 73 -0.90 19.98 -4.50
CA GLY A 73 -0.45 21.05 -5.40
C GLY A 73 0.97 21.54 -5.09
N VAL A 74 1.30 21.71 -3.80
CA VAL A 74 2.66 22.09 -3.37
C VAL A 74 3.69 21.04 -3.75
N VAL A 75 3.40 19.74 -3.51
CA VAL A 75 4.31 18.64 -3.88
C VAL A 75 4.53 18.61 -5.38
N LEU A 76 3.45 18.72 -6.17
CA LEU A 76 3.53 18.71 -7.63
C LEU A 76 4.42 19.85 -8.16
N GLN A 77 4.27 21.05 -7.59
CA GLN A 77 5.05 22.21 -7.97
C GLN A 77 6.53 22.07 -7.61
N GLN A 78 6.83 21.69 -6.36
CA GLN A 78 8.20 21.56 -5.86
C GLN A 78 8.96 20.42 -6.56
N ALA A 79 8.29 19.29 -6.81
CA ALA A 79 8.85 18.17 -7.56
C ALA A 79 8.87 18.38 -9.07
N LYS A 80 8.39 19.56 -9.56
CA LYS A 80 8.34 19.90 -11.00
C LYS A 80 7.60 18.86 -11.85
N ILE A 81 6.55 18.26 -11.28
CA ILE A 81 5.73 17.25 -11.96
C ILE A 81 4.97 17.89 -13.14
N LYS A 82 5.09 17.26 -14.31
CA LYS A 82 4.43 17.71 -15.55
C LYS A 82 3.22 16.87 -15.92
N THR A 83 3.25 15.59 -15.61
CA THR A 83 2.18 14.64 -15.89
C THR A 83 0.92 15.02 -15.10
N ARG A 84 -0.23 14.99 -15.77
CA ARG A 84 -1.54 15.37 -15.18
C ARG A 84 -2.48 14.20 -15.01
N VAL A 85 -2.16 13.04 -15.57
CA VAL A 85 -2.93 11.81 -15.43
C VAL A 85 -2.36 11.00 -14.28
N ALA A 86 -3.16 10.78 -13.24
CA ALA A 86 -2.72 10.17 -12.01
C ALA A 86 -3.44 8.85 -11.71
N ILE A 87 -2.72 7.96 -11.08
CA ILE A 87 -3.24 6.74 -10.45
C ILE A 87 -2.97 6.88 -8.95
N ALA A 88 -4.01 6.72 -8.14
CA ALA A 88 -3.88 6.84 -6.70
C ALA A 88 -4.07 5.50 -6.00
N ALA A 89 -3.31 5.31 -4.93
CA ALA A 89 -3.47 4.20 -4.01
C ALA A 89 -4.25 4.65 -2.76
N LEU A 90 -5.24 3.83 -2.39
CA LEU A 90 -6.01 3.93 -1.17
C LEU A 90 -5.37 3.06 -0.08
N PRO A 91 -5.29 3.53 1.17
CA PRO A 91 -4.94 2.69 2.30
C PRO A 91 -5.85 1.47 2.41
N ALA A 92 -5.32 0.35 2.92
CA ALA A 92 -6.06 -0.91 3.07
C ALA A 92 -7.40 -0.74 3.80
N PHE A 93 -7.44 0.12 4.83
CA PHE A 93 -8.66 0.38 5.61
C PHE A 93 -9.75 1.16 4.86
N SER A 94 -9.46 1.68 3.68
CA SER A 94 -10.42 2.45 2.87
C SER A 94 -11.36 1.59 2.06
N GLY A 95 -11.13 0.29 1.98
CA GLY A 95 -11.95 -0.65 1.24
C GLY A 95 -12.11 -1.99 1.97
N PHE A 96 -13.11 -2.73 1.56
CA PHE A 96 -13.33 -4.12 1.98
C PHE A 96 -12.79 -5.05 0.92
N THR A 97 -12.13 -6.14 1.34
CA THR A 97 -11.63 -7.17 0.45
C THR A 97 -12.00 -8.54 0.97
N THR A 98 -12.32 -9.46 0.07
CA THR A 98 -12.58 -10.85 0.44
C THR A 98 -12.32 -11.78 -0.74
N LEU A 99 -12.19 -13.08 -0.45
CA LEU A 99 -12.13 -14.12 -1.45
C LEU A 99 -13.54 -14.66 -1.69
N VAL A 100 -13.93 -14.75 -2.95
CA VAL A 100 -15.18 -15.39 -3.38
C VAL A 100 -14.81 -16.60 -4.22
N GLU A 101 -15.45 -17.73 -3.95
CA GLU A 101 -15.26 -18.96 -4.71
C GLU A 101 -16.52 -19.27 -5.51
N LEU A 102 -16.34 -19.49 -6.80
CA LEU A 102 -17.40 -19.90 -7.72
C LEU A 102 -17.02 -21.23 -8.39
N PRO A 103 -17.99 -22.07 -8.78
CA PRO A 103 -17.74 -23.17 -9.69
C PRO A 103 -17.06 -22.67 -10.97
N GLU A 104 -16.51 -23.59 -11.76
CA GLU A 104 -16.05 -23.26 -13.11
C GLU A 104 -17.28 -22.88 -13.96
N LEU A 105 -17.34 -21.61 -14.34
CA LEU A 105 -18.42 -20.98 -15.08
C LEU A 105 -17.85 -20.26 -16.31
N ASP A 106 -18.68 -20.05 -17.33
CA ASP A 106 -18.36 -19.17 -18.43
C ASP A 106 -18.29 -17.70 -17.97
N PRO A 107 -17.50 -16.82 -18.65
CA PRO A 107 -17.32 -15.43 -18.23
C PRO A 107 -18.62 -14.65 -17.98
N GLU A 108 -19.65 -14.84 -18.81
CA GLU A 108 -20.95 -14.18 -18.65
C GLU A 108 -21.71 -14.69 -17.42
N GLU A 109 -21.57 -15.97 -17.10
CA GLU A 109 -22.17 -16.60 -15.92
C GLU A 109 -21.45 -16.16 -14.64
N VAL A 110 -20.11 -15.94 -14.71
CA VAL A 110 -19.33 -15.41 -13.58
C VAL A 110 -19.87 -14.05 -13.15
N ASP A 111 -20.15 -13.13 -14.08
CA ASP A 111 -20.67 -11.81 -13.76
C ASP A 111 -22.03 -11.89 -13.06
N GLN A 112 -22.93 -12.76 -13.53
CA GLN A 112 -24.23 -12.97 -12.91
C GLN A 112 -24.11 -13.59 -11.52
N ALA A 113 -23.33 -14.68 -11.39
CA ALA A 113 -23.08 -15.35 -10.12
C ALA A 113 -22.44 -14.40 -9.10
N MET A 114 -21.45 -13.62 -9.53
CA MET A 114 -20.77 -12.64 -8.68
C MET A 114 -21.74 -11.58 -8.19
N HIS A 115 -22.64 -11.07 -9.04
CA HIS A 115 -23.63 -10.07 -8.63
C HIS A 115 -24.53 -10.55 -7.47
N PHE A 116 -24.87 -11.85 -7.44
CA PHE A 116 -25.62 -12.45 -6.34
C PHE A 116 -24.76 -12.70 -5.11
N GLN A 117 -23.56 -13.25 -5.31
CA GLN A 117 -22.65 -13.63 -4.23
C GLN A 117 -22.12 -12.42 -3.46
N ILE A 118 -21.80 -11.34 -4.14
CA ILE A 118 -21.25 -10.11 -3.52
C ILE A 118 -22.11 -9.65 -2.33
N LYS A 119 -23.44 -9.74 -2.45
CA LYS A 119 -24.36 -9.31 -1.38
C LYS A 119 -24.21 -10.09 -0.08
N GLN A 120 -23.72 -11.34 -0.14
CA GLN A 120 -23.54 -12.20 1.03
C GLN A 120 -22.21 -11.91 1.75
N TYR A 121 -21.23 -11.38 1.03
CA TYR A 121 -19.89 -11.10 1.56
C TYR A 121 -19.72 -9.68 2.07
N LEU A 122 -20.49 -8.72 1.57
CA LEU A 122 -20.35 -7.32 1.94
C LEU A 122 -20.95 -7.02 3.31
N PRO A 123 -20.18 -6.37 4.21
CA PRO A 123 -20.72 -5.91 5.50
C PRO A 123 -21.55 -4.62 5.39
N MET A 124 -21.78 -4.13 4.16
CA MET A 124 -22.48 -2.87 3.87
C MET A 124 -23.35 -3.00 2.62
N PRO A 125 -24.37 -2.14 2.43
CA PRO A 125 -25.24 -2.19 1.26
C PRO A 125 -24.47 -2.02 -0.06
N LEU A 126 -24.78 -2.87 -1.06
CA LEU A 126 -24.12 -2.82 -2.38
C LEU A 126 -24.28 -1.45 -3.07
N SER A 127 -25.39 -0.73 -2.81
CA SER A 127 -25.63 0.62 -3.35
C SER A 127 -24.67 1.69 -2.84
N THR A 128 -23.93 1.43 -1.74
CA THR A 128 -23.01 2.40 -1.12
C THR A 128 -21.55 2.18 -1.52
N VAL A 129 -21.26 1.14 -2.31
CA VAL A 129 -19.90 0.78 -2.71
C VAL A 129 -19.80 0.59 -4.22
N ARG A 130 -18.59 0.74 -4.73
CA ARG A 130 -18.16 0.21 -6.03
C ARG A 130 -17.38 -1.06 -5.78
N THR A 131 -17.74 -2.10 -6.52
CA THR A 131 -17.10 -3.41 -6.44
C THR A 131 -16.34 -3.71 -7.71
N ASP A 132 -15.22 -4.39 -7.56
CA ASP A 132 -14.41 -4.94 -8.64
C ASP A 132 -13.88 -6.30 -8.21
N TYR A 133 -13.66 -7.21 -9.14
CA TYR A 133 -13.14 -8.53 -8.83
C TYR A 133 -12.28 -9.07 -9.98
N PHE A 134 -11.33 -9.92 -9.63
CA PHE A 134 -10.47 -10.59 -10.59
C PHE A 134 -10.09 -11.97 -10.10
N LYS A 135 -9.89 -12.89 -11.04
CA LYS A 135 -9.51 -14.27 -10.74
C LYS A 135 -8.09 -14.31 -10.21
N VAL A 136 -7.88 -14.96 -9.05
CA VAL A 136 -6.60 -15.05 -8.36
C VAL A 136 -6.10 -16.48 -8.19
N GLY A 137 -6.91 -17.47 -8.49
CA GLY A 137 -6.52 -18.86 -8.36
C GLY A 137 -7.65 -19.83 -8.68
N GLU A 138 -7.32 -21.10 -8.49
CA GLU A 138 -8.23 -22.23 -8.63
C GLU A 138 -7.92 -23.22 -7.52
N ARG A 139 -8.91 -23.97 -7.07
CA ARG A 139 -8.73 -25.13 -6.22
C ARG A 139 -9.77 -26.21 -6.52
N THR A 140 -9.53 -27.40 -6.05
CA THR A 140 -10.50 -28.49 -6.08
C THR A 140 -11.08 -28.64 -4.67
N ASP A 141 -12.40 -28.72 -4.55
CA ASP A 141 -13.07 -28.98 -3.28
C ASP A 141 -12.95 -30.46 -2.86
N GLU A 142 -13.49 -30.81 -1.70
CA GLU A 142 -13.45 -32.18 -1.17
C GLU A 142 -14.30 -33.18 -1.99
N ALA A 143 -15.25 -32.68 -2.76
CA ALA A 143 -16.11 -33.47 -3.65
C ALA A 143 -15.49 -33.64 -5.05
N GLY A 144 -14.33 -33.05 -5.32
CA GLY A 144 -13.64 -33.11 -6.62
C GLY A 144 -14.06 -32.02 -7.60
N ASN A 145 -14.90 -31.06 -7.21
CA ASN A 145 -15.33 -29.97 -8.09
C ASN A 145 -14.25 -28.90 -8.18
N LYS A 146 -14.03 -28.37 -9.37
CA LYS A 146 -13.12 -27.28 -9.62
C LYS A 146 -13.79 -25.96 -9.24
N LEU A 147 -13.14 -25.17 -8.38
CA LEU A 147 -13.57 -23.85 -7.93
C LEU A 147 -12.59 -22.79 -8.43
N HIS A 148 -13.13 -21.72 -9.02
CA HIS A 148 -12.37 -20.52 -9.34
C HIS A 148 -12.40 -19.55 -8.17
N GLN A 149 -11.26 -19.01 -7.82
CA GLN A 149 -11.07 -18.08 -6.73
C GLN A 149 -10.96 -16.65 -7.26
N PHE A 150 -11.82 -15.76 -6.76
CA PHE A 150 -11.86 -14.35 -7.14
C PHE A 150 -11.56 -13.47 -5.94
N PHE A 151 -10.65 -12.54 -6.10
CA PHE A 151 -10.41 -11.48 -5.13
C PHE A 151 -11.40 -10.36 -5.40
N LEU A 152 -12.32 -10.16 -4.46
CA LEU A 152 -13.33 -9.11 -4.49
C LEU A 152 -12.85 -7.91 -3.71
N THR A 153 -12.99 -6.73 -4.30
CA THR A 153 -12.79 -5.43 -3.64
C THR A 153 -14.08 -4.64 -3.63
N ALA A 154 -14.33 -3.92 -2.54
CA ALA A 154 -15.45 -3.00 -2.43
C ALA A 154 -14.99 -1.70 -1.78
N ILE A 155 -15.10 -0.59 -2.51
CA ILE A 155 -14.68 0.73 -2.06
C ILE A 155 -15.93 1.60 -1.88
N PRO A 156 -16.13 2.24 -0.71
CA PRO A 156 -17.24 3.17 -0.50
C PRO A 156 -17.26 4.29 -1.54
N ILE A 157 -18.43 4.56 -2.13
CA ILE A 157 -18.61 5.59 -3.17
C ILE A 157 -18.12 6.94 -2.67
N GLY A 158 -18.40 7.30 -1.42
CA GLY A 158 -17.92 8.55 -0.83
C GLY A 158 -16.39 8.69 -0.77
N GLN A 159 -15.63 7.56 -0.67
CA GLN A 159 -14.17 7.60 -0.77
C GLN A 159 -13.71 7.88 -2.20
N ILE A 160 -14.38 7.28 -3.18
CA ILE A 160 -14.07 7.51 -4.60
C ILE A 160 -14.32 8.98 -4.95
N GLU A 161 -15.48 9.52 -4.60
CA GLU A 161 -15.87 10.92 -4.84
C GLU A 161 -14.90 11.90 -4.17
N ARG A 162 -14.48 11.57 -2.95
CA ARG A 162 -13.49 12.36 -2.21
C ARG A 162 -12.15 12.43 -2.95
N TYR A 163 -11.62 11.30 -3.41
CA TYR A 163 -10.36 11.29 -4.17
C TYR A 163 -10.51 12.01 -5.52
N GLN A 164 -11.62 11.79 -6.23
CA GLN A 164 -11.91 12.51 -7.47
C GLN A 164 -11.89 14.02 -7.28
N LYS A 165 -12.49 14.49 -6.17
CA LYS A 165 -12.51 15.92 -5.84
C LYS A 165 -11.12 16.45 -5.51
N ILE A 166 -10.35 15.77 -4.63
CA ILE A 166 -8.98 16.14 -4.25
C ILE A 166 -8.11 16.29 -5.50
N PHE A 167 -8.14 15.30 -6.38
CA PHE A 167 -7.31 15.29 -7.58
C PHE A 167 -7.72 16.37 -8.58
N LYS A 168 -9.02 16.55 -8.78
CA LYS A 168 -9.55 17.63 -9.66
C LYS A 168 -9.13 19.01 -9.16
N GLU A 169 -9.23 19.29 -7.85
CA GLU A 169 -8.83 20.56 -7.24
C GLU A 169 -7.31 20.78 -7.33
N ALA A 170 -6.50 19.70 -7.28
CA ALA A 170 -5.06 19.74 -7.49
C ALA A 170 -4.65 19.85 -8.97
N GLY A 171 -5.59 19.91 -9.92
CA GLY A 171 -5.33 19.99 -11.36
C GLY A 171 -4.87 18.69 -11.98
N LEU A 172 -5.29 17.54 -11.43
CA LEU A 172 -4.99 16.20 -11.90
C LEU A 172 -6.25 15.48 -12.39
N GLU A 173 -6.10 14.66 -13.42
CA GLU A 173 -7.08 13.67 -13.84
C GLU A 173 -6.83 12.36 -13.11
N LEU A 174 -7.74 11.96 -12.21
CA LEU A 174 -7.67 10.66 -11.54
C LEU A 174 -8.17 9.57 -12.49
N LYS A 175 -7.25 8.82 -13.08
CA LYS A 175 -7.56 7.77 -14.07
C LYS A 175 -7.95 6.45 -13.43
N ALA A 176 -7.29 6.11 -12.32
CA ALA A 176 -7.59 4.89 -11.57
C ALA A 176 -7.34 5.11 -10.07
N LEU A 177 -8.09 4.34 -9.28
CA LEU A 177 -7.97 4.26 -7.84
C LEU A 177 -7.89 2.78 -7.46
N GLU A 178 -6.88 2.40 -6.66
CA GLU A 178 -6.70 1.01 -6.24
C GLU A 178 -6.26 0.93 -4.78
N LEU A 179 -6.38 -0.24 -4.17
CA LEU A 179 -5.83 -0.43 -2.82
C LEU A 179 -4.29 -0.56 -2.87
N GLU A 180 -3.60 -0.02 -1.86
CA GLU A 180 -2.12 -0.04 -1.76
C GLU A 180 -1.52 -1.44 -1.92
N GLY A 181 -2.21 -2.48 -1.42
CA GLY A 181 -1.78 -3.86 -1.59
C GLY A 181 -1.67 -4.31 -3.05
N MET A 182 -2.49 -3.77 -3.96
CA MET A 182 -2.39 -4.06 -5.39
C MET A 182 -1.13 -3.43 -6.01
N SER A 183 -0.82 -2.20 -5.61
CA SER A 183 0.43 -1.51 -6.01
C SER A 183 1.66 -2.26 -5.51
N LEU A 184 1.64 -2.70 -4.24
CA LEU A 184 2.73 -3.46 -3.63
C LEU A 184 2.89 -4.85 -4.26
N ALA A 185 1.78 -5.55 -4.54
CA ALA A 185 1.81 -6.82 -5.24
C ALA A 185 2.51 -6.69 -6.60
N ARG A 186 2.12 -5.70 -7.38
CA ARG A 186 2.67 -5.42 -8.71
C ARG A 186 4.17 -5.19 -8.68
N ILE A 187 4.65 -4.35 -7.77
CA ILE A 187 6.06 -3.95 -7.77
C ILE A 187 6.98 -5.00 -7.14
N PHE A 188 6.50 -5.78 -6.17
CA PHE A 188 7.37 -6.69 -5.44
C PHE A 188 7.26 -8.15 -5.86
N THR A 189 6.19 -8.54 -6.55
CA THR A 189 5.99 -9.97 -6.86
C THR A 189 5.83 -10.27 -8.35
N ALA A 190 5.96 -9.27 -9.24
CA ALA A 190 5.95 -9.52 -10.68
C ALA A 190 7.04 -10.53 -11.08
N GLY A 191 6.63 -11.63 -11.72
CA GLY A 191 7.53 -12.70 -12.12
C GLY A 191 7.99 -13.64 -10.98
N ILE A 192 7.55 -13.43 -9.74
CA ILE A 192 7.85 -14.32 -8.60
C ILE A 192 6.71 -15.31 -8.43
N LYS A 193 7.02 -16.59 -8.69
CA LYS A 193 6.05 -17.70 -8.63
C LYS A 193 5.66 -18.11 -7.23
N ASP A 194 6.52 -17.86 -6.24
CA ASP A 194 6.25 -18.19 -4.84
C ASP A 194 5.44 -17.08 -4.18
N ALA A 195 4.48 -17.45 -3.32
CA ALA A 195 3.72 -16.49 -2.54
C ALA A 195 4.62 -15.73 -1.57
N GLN A 196 4.50 -14.40 -1.57
CA GLN A 196 5.23 -13.48 -0.70
C GLN A 196 4.27 -12.78 0.26
N LEU A 197 4.65 -12.65 1.52
CA LEU A 197 3.97 -11.78 2.48
C LEU A 197 4.64 -10.41 2.44
N ILE A 198 3.89 -9.39 2.11
CA ILE A 198 4.33 -7.99 2.12
C ILE A 198 3.77 -7.35 3.39
N ILE A 199 4.63 -6.81 4.24
CA ILE A 199 4.28 -6.10 5.47
C ILE A 199 4.61 -4.63 5.25
N ASP A 200 3.59 -3.83 5.02
CA ASP A 200 3.72 -2.38 4.84
C ASP A 200 3.46 -1.66 6.17
N ILE A 201 4.54 -1.21 6.80
CA ILE A 201 4.49 -0.52 8.09
C ILE A 201 4.39 0.98 7.85
N GLY A 202 3.17 1.47 7.85
CA GLY A 202 2.87 2.89 7.72
C GLY A 202 3.06 3.68 9.02
N ALA A 203 2.58 4.93 9.03
CA ALA A 203 2.59 5.75 10.24
C ALA A 203 1.47 5.33 11.22
N ARG A 204 0.25 5.06 10.73
CA ARG A 204 -0.93 4.79 11.56
C ARG A 204 -1.41 3.34 11.50
N SER A 205 -1.25 2.69 10.38
CA SER A 205 -1.64 1.29 10.16
C SER A 205 -0.50 0.49 9.56
N THR A 206 -0.52 -0.80 9.80
CA THR A 206 0.32 -1.78 9.10
C THR A 206 -0.60 -2.67 8.30
N SER A 207 -0.34 -2.77 6.99
CA SER A 207 -1.06 -3.70 6.11
C SER A 207 -0.24 -4.96 5.83
N PHE A 208 -0.96 -6.07 5.67
CA PHE A 208 -0.42 -7.39 5.36
C PHE A 208 -1.04 -7.85 4.07
N SER A 209 -0.24 -7.93 3.02
CA SER A 209 -0.66 -8.34 1.69
C SER A 209 0.05 -9.62 1.30
N VAL A 210 -0.69 -10.66 0.91
CA VAL A 210 -0.07 -11.83 0.29
C VAL A 210 -0.29 -11.74 -1.22
N ALA A 211 0.82 -11.82 -1.95
CA ALA A 211 0.82 -11.65 -3.39
C ALA A 211 1.73 -12.67 -4.10
N GLN A 212 1.46 -12.92 -5.36
CA GLN A 212 2.18 -13.84 -6.23
C GLN A 212 2.02 -13.38 -7.67
N GLU A 213 3.10 -13.39 -8.46
CA GLU A 213 3.10 -13.01 -9.88
C GLU A 213 2.46 -11.63 -10.17
N GLY A 214 2.65 -10.68 -9.26
CA GLY A 214 2.07 -9.34 -9.36
C GLY A 214 0.61 -9.22 -8.92
N ILE A 215 -0.01 -10.32 -8.49
CA ILE A 215 -1.44 -10.39 -8.14
C ILE A 215 -1.61 -10.46 -6.63
N LEU A 216 -2.41 -9.54 -6.09
CA LEU A 216 -2.84 -9.55 -4.69
C LEU A 216 -3.87 -10.67 -4.48
N LYS A 217 -3.62 -11.54 -3.51
CA LYS A 217 -4.48 -12.69 -3.18
C LYS A 217 -5.16 -12.57 -1.83
N PHE A 218 -4.54 -11.88 -0.91
CA PHE A 218 -5.05 -11.69 0.45
C PHE A 218 -4.58 -10.34 0.99
N GLN A 219 -5.44 -9.67 1.77
CA GLN A 219 -5.09 -8.44 2.48
C GLN A 219 -5.78 -8.38 3.84
N SER A 220 -5.03 -7.94 4.84
CA SER A 220 -5.53 -7.57 6.16
C SER A 220 -4.70 -6.42 6.73
N GLN A 221 -5.06 -5.92 7.90
CA GLN A 221 -4.37 -4.79 8.52
C GLN A 221 -4.53 -4.76 10.04
N THR A 222 -3.69 -3.94 10.68
CA THR A 222 -3.79 -3.58 12.10
C THR A 222 -3.54 -2.08 12.29
N ASP A 223 -4.04 -1.51 13.38
CA ASP A 223 -3.79 -0.10 13.77
C ASP A 223 -2.45 0.08 14.50
N PHE A 224 -1.71 -1.00 14.77
CA PHE A 224 -0.35 -0.91 15.30
C PHE A 224 0.63 -0.59 14.18
N ALA A 225 1.40 0.51 14.35
CA ALA A 225 2.25 1.06 13.29
C ALA A 225 3.35 1.95 13.85
N GLY A 226 4.02 2.71 12.98
CA GLY A 226 5.13 3.58 13.35
C GLY A 226 4.80 4.61 14.44
N SER A 227 3.60 5.18 14.45
CA SER A 227 3.16 6.13 15.50
C SER A 227 2.95 5.45 16.85
N SER A 228 2.53 4.19 16.88
CA SER A 228 2.40 3.42 18.13
C SER A 228 3.77 3.26 18.81
N LEU A 229 4.83 2.97 18.02
CA LEU A 229 6.19 2.89 18.51
C LEU A 229 6.68 4.24 19.04
N THR A 230 6.40 5.31 18.30
CA THR A 230 6.76 6.68 18.72
C THR A 230 6.09 7.07 20.02
N GLN A 231 4.80 6.75 20.15
CA GLN A 231 4.03 7.04 21.37
C GLN A 231 4.55 6.25 22.58
N ALA A 232 4.91 4.98 22.39
CA ALA A 232 5.49 4.17 23.47
C ALA A 232 6.81 4.76 23.98
N LEU A 233 7.69 5.21 23.05
CA LEU A 233 8.93 5.90 23.41
C LEU A 233 8.68 7.25 24.08
N ALA A 234 7.74 8.04 23.55
CA ALA A 234 7.39 9.36 24.12
C ALA A 234 6.90 9.22 25.57
N SER A 235 6.00 8.25 25.83
CA SER A 235 5.43 8.01 27.14
C SER A 235 6.43 7.33 28.09
N GLY A 236 7.18 6.31 27.62
CA GLY A 236 8.10 5.56 28.48
C GLY A 236 9.34 6.35 28.89
N MET A 237 9.82 7.25 28.02
CA MET A 237 11.03 8.06 28.24
C MET A 237 10.73 9.53 28.61
N ASN A 238 9.45 9.91 28.71
CA ASN A 238 9.02 11.30 28.93
C ASN A 238 9.59 12.27 27.89
N PHE A 239 9.59 11.86 26.61
CA PHE A 239 10.02 12.68 25.49
C PHE A 239 8.85 13.38 24.81
N SER A 240 9.12 14.50 24.13
CA SER A 240 8.17 15.01 23.15
C SER A 240 8.01 14.01 21.99
N PRO A 241 6.83 13.92 21.33
CA PRO A 241 6.62 13.02 20.18
C PRO A 241 7.65 13.22 19.08
N LYS A 242 8.05 14.46 18.81
CA LYS A 242 9.10 14.77 17.83
C LYS A 242 10.45 14.14 18.21
N ARG A 243 10.85 14.29 19.48
CA ARG A 243 12.11 13.72 19.97
C ARG A 243 12.08 12.20 19.98
N ALA A 244 10.95 11.60 20.35
CA ALA A 244 10.76 10.17 20.31
C ALA A 244 10.86 9.62 18.86
N GLU A 245 10.27 10.31 17.88
CA GLU A 245 10.35 9.95 16.46
C GLU A 245 11.79 10.02 15.94
N GLU A 246 12.54 11.08 16.28
CA GLU A 246 13.95 11.23 15.91
C GLU A 246 14.80 10.07 16.45
N ILE A 247 14.64 9.74 17.74
CA ILE A 247 15.38 8.66 18.40
C ILE A 247 14.99 7.31 17.80
N LYS A 248 13.69 7.06 17.58
CA LYS A 248 13.21 5.85 16.93
C LYS A 248 13.88 5.63 15.57
N LYS A 249 13.93 6.66 14.73
CA LYS A 249 14.56 6.60 13.41
C LYS A 249 16.07 6.39 13.47
N GLN A 250 16.75 6.97 14.45
CA GLN A 250 18.21 6.89 14.56
C GLN A 250 18.68 5.59 15.19
N LYS A 251 18.01 5.13 16.25
CA LYS A 251 18.47 4.03 17.10
C LYS A 251 17.75 2.70 16.82
N GLY A 252 16.47 2.76 16.57
CA GLY A 252 15.65 1.56 16.31
C GLY A 252 15.81 0.51 17.41
N LEU A 253 16.09 -0.72 16.99
CA LEU A 253 16.28 -1.88 17.86
C LEU A 253 17.75 -2.19 18.16
N LEU A 254 18.68 -1.40 17.61
CA LEU A 254 20.13 -1.68 17.66
C LEU A 254 20.82 -1.14 18.93
N GLY A 255 20.06 -0.70 19.94
CA GLY A 255 20.61 -0.10 21.14
C GLY A 255 21.52 -1.04 21.96
N ALA A 256 22.65 -0.51 22.45
CA ALA A 256 23.53 -1.15 23.43
C ALA A 256 23.61 -0.30 24.72
N GLY A 257 23.64 -0.95 25.87
CA GLY A 257 23.71 -0.24 27.17
C GLY A 257 22.37 0.41 27.54
N GLY A 258 22.34 1.70 27.92
CA GLY A 258 21.10 2.44 28.28
C GLY A 258 20.11 2.56 27.14
N GLU A 259 20.52 2.31 25.91
CA GLU A 259 19.64 2.26 24.73
C GLU A 259 18.83 0.95 24.65
N TYR A 260 19.15 -0.05 25.45
CA TYR A 260 18.37 -1.29 25.58
C TYR A 260 16.93 -1.02 26.05
N GLU A 261 16.72 0.04 26.82
CA GLU A 261 15.39 0.45 27.26
C GLU A 261 14.50 0.88 26.09
N LEU A 262 15.07 1.47 25.02
CA LEU A 262 14.31 1.89 23.85
C LEU A 262 13.70 0.68 23.12
N SER A 263 14.48 -0.36 22.92
CA SER A 263 14.00 -1.58 22.27
C SER A 263 12.92 -2.29 23.11
N THR A 264 13.06 -2.32 24.44
CA THR A 264 12.06 -2.94 25.33
C THR A 264 10.70 -2.25 25.29
N LEU A 265 10.66 -0.95 25.02
CA LEU A 265 9.40 -0.22 24.85
C LEU A 265 8.73 -0.48 23.49
N MET A 266 9.50 -0.78 22.46
CA MET A 266 8.98 -1.00 21.09
C MET A 266 8.65 -2.45 20.78
N ILE A 267 9.42 -3.41 21.33
CA ILE A 267 9.28 -4.85 21.05
C ILE A 267 7.85 -5.36 21.25
N PRO A 268 7.14 -5.08 22.37
CA PRO A 268 5.77 -5.57 22.53
C PRO A 268 4.80 -5.16 21.44
N LEU A 269 4.99 -3.96 20.88
CA LEU A 269 4.16 -3.45 19.78
C LEU A 269 4.54 -4.08 18.44
N LEU A 270 5.84 -4.35 18.22
CA LEU A 270 6.31 -5.10 17.05
C LEU A 270 5.82 -6.55 17.11
N ASP A 271 5.76 -7.15 18.29
CA ASP A 271 5.21 -8.50 18.47
C ASP A 271 3.72 -8.57 18.12
N VAL A 272 2.95 -7.51 18.39
CA VAL A 272 1.56 -7.44 17.91
C VAL A 272 1.53 -7.42 16.36
N ILE A 273 2.38 -6.63 15.72
CA ILE A 273 2.46 -6.61 14.24
C ILE A 273 2.85 -8.00 13.71
N ILE A 274 3.83 -8.67 14.33
CA ILE A 274 4.27 -10.02 13.96
C ILE A 274 3.15 -11.05 14.13
N ASN A 275 2.39 -10.98 15.22
CA ASN A 275 1.28 -11.88 15.46
C ASN A 275 0.16 -11.70 14.42
N GLU A 276 -0.18 -10.46 14.06
CA GLU A 276 -1.15 -10.19 13.00
C GLU A 276 -0.64 -10.65 11.62
N ALA A 277 0.65 -10.46 11.33
CA ALA A 277 1.27 -10.99 10.12
C ALA A 277 1.25 -12.52 10.06
N ASN A 278 1.49 -13.21 11.19
CA ASN A 278 1.36 -14.67 11.28
C ASN A 278 -0.09 -15.13 11.04
N ARG A 279 -1.08 -14.42 11.59
CA ARG A 279 -2.50 -14.69 11.31
C ARG A 279 -2.83 -14.54 9.82
N ALA A 280 -2.31 -13.50 9.18
CA ALA A 280 -2.47 -13.28 7.75
C ALA A 280 -1.86 -14.44 6.94
N ARG A 281 -0.63 -14.86 7.32
CA ARG A 281 0.07 -16.00 6.73
C ARG A 281 -0.72 -17.29 6.86
N GLU A 282 -1.10 -17.65 8.08
CA GLU A 282 -1.83 -18.89 8.39
C GLU A 282 -3.18 -18.95 7.67
N ASN A 283 -3.89 -17.81 7.63
CA ASN A 283 -5.15 -17.72 6.91
C ASN A 283 -4.95 -17.97 5.40
N PHE A 284 -3.96 -17.33 4.80
CA PHE A 284 -3.63 -17.55 3.40
C PHE A 284 -3.22 -19.00 3.14
N GLU A 285 -2.28 -19.56 3.91
CA GLU A 285 -1.77 -20.92 3.73
C GLU A 285 -2.88 -21.97 3.86
N ARG A 286 -3.84 -21.74 4.78
CA ARG A 286 -5.01 -22.60 4.95
C ARG A 286 -5.96 -22.55 3.75
N VAL A 287 -6.24 -21.34 3.24
CA VAL A 287 -7.21 -21.12 2.16
C VAL A 287 -6.65 -21.55 0.81
N TYR A 288 -5.41 -21.17 0.52
CA TYR A 288 -4.78 -21.45 -0.78
C TYR A 288 -3.97 -22.76 -0.80
N ARG A 289 -3.77 -23.41 0.37
CA ARG A 289 -2.93 -24.62 0.55
C ARG A 289 -1.52 -24.43 -0.03
N GLN A 290 -1.01 -23.20 0.06
CA GLN A 290 0.28 -22.77 -0.45
C GLN A 290 1.06 -22.08 0.66
N GLN A 291 2.35 -22.42 0.83
CA GLN A 291 3.21 -21.80 1.82
C GLN A 291 3.77 -20.47 1.34
N ILE A 292 3.92 -19.51 2.27
CA ILE A 292 4.65 -18.27 2.05
C ILE A 292 6.15 -18.57 2.11
N ARG A 293 6.90 -18.11 1.09
CA ARG A 293 8.34 -18.40 0.95
C ARG A 293 9.24 -17.21 1.26
N GLY A 294 8.71 -16.00 1.32
CA GLY A 294 9.47 -14.81 1.64
C GLY A 294 8.60 -13.73 2.26
N ILE A 295 9.26 -12.82 2.99
CA ILE A 295 8.62 -11.68 3.62
C ILE A 295 9.31 -10.41 3.15
N ILE A 296 8.52 -9.46 2.64
CA ILE A 296 9.00 -8.18 2.11
C ILE A 296 8.47 -7.07 3.01
N LEU A 297 9.36 -6.22 3.52
CA LEU A 297 9.03 -5.08 4.35
C LEU A 297 8.91 -3.82 3.49
N ALA A 298 7.82 -3.08 3.64
CA ALA A 298 7.53 -1.83 2.96
C ALA A 298 7.09 -0.75 3.96
N GLY A 299 6.87 0.47 3.46
CA GLY A 299 6.51 1.61 4.28
C GLY A 299 7.65 2.22 5.07
N GLY A 300 7.41 3.41 5.61
CA GLY A 300 8.44 4.14 6.37
C GLY A 300 8.91 3.43 7.64
N GLY A 301 8.04 2.62 8.25
CA GLY A 301 8.37 1.85 9.45
C GLY A 301 9.37 0.73 9.20
N SER A 302 9.51 0.24 7.97
CA SER A 302 10.51 -0.76 7.60
C SER A 302 11.96 -0.23 7.66
N ASN A 303 12.12 1.10 7.73
CA ASN A 303 13.43 1.73 7.94
C ASN A 303 13.89 1.75 9.41
N LEU A 304 13.10 1.20 10.34
CA LEU A 304 13.53 1.06 11.74
C LEU A 304 14.81 0.21 11.81
N PRO A 305 15.94 0.75 12.32
CA PRO A 305 17.18 -0.01 12.42
C PRO A 305 16.99 -1.31 13.21
N GLY A 306 17.44 -2.44 12.65
CA GLY A 306 17.35 -3.77 13.26
C GLY A 306 16.04 -4.52 13.02
N ILE A 307 15.05 -3.94 12.31
CA ILE A 307 13.73 -4.58 12.10
C ILE A 307 13.83 -5.83 11.23
N GLU A 308 14.67 -5.85 10.20
CA GLU A 308 14.83 -6.99 9.29
C GLU A 308 15.33 -8.23 10.05
N ASP A 309 16.34 -8.07 10.88
CA ASP A 309 16.91 -9.15 11.68
C ASP A 309 15.90 -9.62 12.72
N TYR A 310 15.23 -8.68 13.39
CA TYR A 310 14.22 -9.01 14.39
C TYR A 310 13.07 -9.83 13.76
N PHE A 311 12.51 -9.37 12.65
CA PHE A 311 11.42 -10.06 11.97
C PHE A 311 11.89 -11.41 11.39
N THR A 312 13.07 -11.47 10.77
CA THR A 312 13.65 -12.74 10.29
C THR A 312 13.74 -13.79 11.40
N LYS A 313 14.20 -13.38 12.60
CA LYS A 313 14.28 -14.27 13.77
C LYS A 313 12.91 -14.74 14.25
N GLN A 314 11.91 -13.84 14.28
CA GLN A 314 10.58 -14.15 14.79
C GLN A 314 9.77 -15.05 13.83
N PHE A 315 9.88 -14.80 12.53
CA PHE A 315 9.17 -15.59 11.50
C PHE A 315 9.88 -16.89 11.12
N ASN A 316 11.18 -17.00 11.41
CA ASN A 316 12.06 -18.06 10.86
C ASN A 316 11.98 -18.12 9.30
N ILE A 317 11.71 -16.99 8.68
CA ILE A 317 11.65 -16.77 7.23
C ILE A 317 12.43 -15.49 6.96
N LYS A 318 13.26 -15.49 5.91
CA LYS A 318 14.04 -14.30 5.57
C LYS A 318 13.12 -13.11 5.27
N CYS A 319 13.31 -12.03 6.04
CA CYS A 319 12.64 -10.75 5.83
C CYS A 319 13.62 -9.78 5.17
N VAL A 320 13.19 -9.12 4.10
CA VAL A 320 14.01 -8.15 3.38
C VAL A 320 13.21 -6.88 3.12
N LYS A 321 13.87 -5.72 3.12
CA LYS A 321 13.24 -4.50 2.63
C LYS A 321 12.98 -4.60 1.14
N GLY A 322 11.78 -4.23 0.74
CA GLY A 322 11.41 -4.18 -0.67
C GLY A 322 12.20 -3.09 -1.41
N ASP A 323 12.70 -3.43 -2.60
CA ASP A 323 13.37 -2.47 -3.48
C ASP A 323 12.55 -2.26 -4.76
N PRO A 324 11.63 -1.27 -4.78
CA PRO A 324 10.84 -0.97 -5.95
C PRO A 324 11.65 -0.31 -7.09
N PHE A 325 12.87 0.17 -6.81
CA PHE A 325 13.75 0.74 -7.82
C PHE A 325 14.49 -0.32 -8.64
N ALA A 326 14.51 -1.58 -8.21
CA ALA A 326 15.18 -2.67 -8.94
C ALA A 326 14.70 -2.82 -10.40
N HIS A 327 13.46 -2.41 -10.69
CA HIS A 327 12.86 -2.50 -12.02
C HIS A 327 12.72 -1.14 -12.73
N LEU A 328 13.30 -0.08 -12.16
CA LEU A 328 13.23 1.27 -12.70
C LEU A 328 14.61 1.80 -13.05
N GLY A 329 14.75 2.39 -14.22
CA GLY A 329 15.87 3.28 -14.48
C GLY A 329 15.74 4.55 -13.65
N PHE A 330 16.79 4.99 -12.98
CA PHE A 330 16.78 6.23 -12.20
C PHE A 330 18.14 6.98 -12.33
N PRO A 331 18.16 8.30 -12.07
CA PRO A 331 19.41 9.08 -12.10
C PRO A 331 20.40 8.59 -11.04
N LYS A 332 21.69 8.54 -11.39
CA LYS A 332 22.75 8.06 -10.48
C LYS A 332 22.86 8.90 -9.21
N GLU A 333 22.46 10.14 -9.26
CA GLU A 333 22.50 11.11 -8.15
C GLU A 333 21.65 10.69 -6.95
N ILE A 334 20.58 9.90 -7.18
CA ILE A 334 19.71 9.42 -6.10
C ILE A 334 20.10 8.03 -5.59
N LEU A 335 21.14 7.39 -6.14
CA LEU A 335 21.53 6.02 -5.80
C LEU A 335 21.77 5.82 -4.28
N THR A 336 22.35 6.82 -3.61
CA THR A 336 22.59 6.76 -2.15
C THR A 336 21.29 6.86 -1.34
N LEU A 337 20.28 7.53 -1.89
CA LEU A 337 18.98 7.74 -1.23
C LEU A 337 18.01 6.58 -1.50
N THR A 338 18.27 5.75 -2.53
CA THR A 338 17.32 4.69 -2.89
C THR A 338 17.08 3.70 -1.76
N LYS A 339 18.09 3.39 -0.94
CA LYS A 339 17.95 2.45 0.19
C LYS A 339 16.90 2.89 1.22
N ASP A 340 16.88 4.19 1.53
CA ASP A 340 15.96 4.76 2.52
C ASP A 340 14.61 5.12 1.90
N LEU A 341 14.63 5.54 0.63
CA LEU A 341 13.43 5.92 -0.11
C LEU A 341 12.64 4.71 -0.66
N ALA A 342 13.34 3.59 -0.94
CA ALA A 342 12.75 2.42 -1.58
C ALA A 342 11.47 1.96 -0.87
N PRO A 343 11.46 1.59 0.40
CA PRO A 343 10.24 1.11 1.03
C PRO A 343 9.20 2.21 1.21
N VAL A 344 9.63 3.48 1.27
CA VAL A 344 8.74 4.64 1.47
C VAL A 344 7.91 4.94 0.22
N PHE A 345 8.49 4.79 -0.97
CA PHE A 345 7.83 5.10 -2.24
C PHE A 345 7.21 3.87 -2.94
N ALA A 346 7.29 2.69 -2.34
CA ALA A 346 6.87 1.43 -2.97
C ALA A 346 5.43 1.48 -3.50
N VAL A 347 4.50 2.00 -2.72
CA VAL A 347 3.08 2.14 -3.10
C VAL A 347 2.94 3.10 -4.29
N ALA A 348 3.53 4.30 -4.23
CA ALA A 348 3.42 5.30 -5.29
C ALA A 348 4.08 4.81 -6.60
N ILE A 349 5.24 4.11 -6.51
CA ILE A 349 5.89 3.49 -7.67
C ILE A 349 4.99 2.40 -8.24
N GLY A 350 4.49 1.49 -7.41
CA GLY A 350 3.59 0.43 -7.85
C GLY A 350 2.32 0.96 -8.54
N ALA A 351 1.73 2.04 -8.01
CA ALA A 351 0.58 2.71 -8.61
C ALA A 351 0.92 3.28 -9.99
N SER A 352 2.07 3.99 -10.13
CA SER A 352 2.49 4.57 -11.41
C SER A 352 2.72 3.51 -12.50
N LEU A 353 2.99 2.26 -12.12
CA LEU A 353 3.23 1.13 -13.02
C LEU A 353 1.94 0.42 -13.46
N LYS A 354 0.77 0.82 -12.97
CA LYS A 354 -0.50 0.22 -13.39
C LYS A 354 -0.69 0.38 -14.89
N GLU A 355 -1.01 -0.72 -15.57
CA GLU A 355 -1.46 -0.69 -16.96
C GLU A 355 -2.96 -0.42 -16.98
N ILE A 356 -3.38 0.57 -17.76
CA ILE A 356 -4.78 0.91 -17.97
C ILE A 356 -5.14 0.42 -19.36
N GLN A 357 -6.03 -0.56 -19.41
CA GLN A 357 -6.59 -1.08 -20.66
C GLN A 357 -7.60 -0.11 -21.25
#